data_0df64d625c4ab68ba72b3e823c249264
#
_entry.id   0df64d625c4ab68ba72b3e823c249264
#
_cell.length_a   1.000
_cell.length_b   1.000
_cell.length_c   1.000
_cell.angle_alpha   90.00
_cell.angle_beta   90.00
_cell.angle_gamma   90.00
#
_symmetry.space_group_name_H-M   'P 1'
#
loop_
_entity.id
_entity.type
_entity.pdbx_description
1 polymer ?
#
loop_
_entity_poly.entity_id
_entity_poly.type
_entity_poly.pdbx_seq_one_letter_code
_entity_poly.pdbx_strand_id
1 'polypeptide(L)'
;MYVKLFSSLYQGTLRGRSDEILVFTNLLAHCDQHGIVDKHFKAIAEETGLSKVRVRKAIVALESPDPESRSPEMDGCRIVKIDAHRVWGWKIVNYGKYRSIRNEDDRREQNRLAQERWRNRHVSKVSHGKPPSAQGEGEAEGEALKSKALADRRKLLADQARQFVAKATRKP
;
A
#
# COMPACT_ATOMS: atom_id res chain seq x y z
N MET A 1 18.87 -5.27 -0.89
CA MET A 1 17.47 -4.97 -1.28
C MET A 1 16.58 -5.98 -0.58
N TYR A 2 15.46 -5.62 0.04
CA TYR A 2 14.53 -6.55 0.66
C TYR A 2 13.15 -6.40 0.01
N VAL A 3 12.38 -7.47 0.00
CA VAL A 3 11.02 -7.52 -0.54
C VAL A 3 10.07 -7.97 0.56
N LYS A 4 8.99 -7.22 0.73
CA LYS A 4 7.93 -7.57 1.69
C LYS A 4 6.95 -8.51 1.01
N LEU A 5 6.77 -9.69 1.59
CA LEU A 5 5.76 -10.64 1.15
C LEU A 5 4.50 -10.47 2.01
N PHE A 6 3.36 -10.43 1.37
CA PHE A 6 2.07 -10.35 2.05
C PHE A 6 1.52 -11.76 2.28
N SER A 7 0.95 -12.01 3.45
CA SER A 7 0.29 -13.29 3.78
C SER A 7 -0.84 -13.65 2.81
N SER A 8 -1.44 -12.63 2.19
CA SER A 8 -2.46 -12.80 1.16
C SER A 8 -2.00 -13.62 -0.05
N LEU A 9 -0.68 -13.70 -0.31
CA LEU A 9 -0.10 -14.57 -1.34
C LEU A 9 -0.42 -16.05 -1.07
N TYR A 10 -0.34 -16.46 0.19
CA TYR A 10 -0.60 -17.84 0.62
C TYR A 10 -2.08 -18.15 0.87
N GLN A 11 -2.92 -17.14 0.97
CA GLN A 11 -4.36 -17.25 1.26
C GLN A 11 -5.24 -17.14 0.02
N GLY A 12 -4.67 -16.75 -1.12
CA GLY A 12 -5.38 -16.58 -2.38
C GLY A 12 -5.43 -17.84 -3.23
N THR A 13 -5.66 -17.68 -4.53
CA THR A 13 -5.78 -18.75 -5.52
C THR A 13 -4.47 -19.51 -5.77
N LEU A 14 -3.34 -18.99 -5.29
CA LEU A 14 -2.05 -19.69 -5.29
C LEU A 14 -1.90 -20.68 -4.13
N ARG A 15 -2.88 -20.78 -3.23
CA ARG A 15 -2.83 -21.71 -2.10
C ARG A 15 -2.62 -23.15 -2.58
N GLY A 16 -1.61 -23.82 -2.02
CA GLY A 16 -1.25 -25.20 -2.39
C GLY A 16 -0.43 -25.34 -3.66
N ARG A 17 -0.17 -24.24 -4.40
CA ARG A 17 0.63 -24.23 -5.63
C ARG A 17 2.06 -23.79 -5.30
N SER A 18 2.85 -24.69 -4.73
CA SER A 18 4.18 -24.36 -4.21
C SER A 18 5.16 -23.86 -5.27
N ASP A 19 5.11 -24.41 -6.49
CA ASP A 19 6.00 -24.01 -7.58
C ASP A 19 5.71 -22.62 -8.06
N GLU A 20 4.42 -22.30 -8.25
CA GLU A 20 3.96 -20.96 -8.65
C GLU A 20 4.29 -19.92 -7.58
N ILE A 21 4.11 -20.24 -6.29
CA ILE A 21 4.49 -19.36 -5.19
C ILE A 21 5.99 -19.11 -5.20
N LEU A 22 6.81 -20.16 -5.34
CA LEU A 22 8.26 -20.04 -5.33
C LEU A 22 8.78 -19.22 -6.51
N VAL A 23 8.27 -19.48 -7.72
CA VAL A 23 8.61 -18.72 -8.93
C VAL A 23 8.16 -17.27 -8.79
N PHE A 24 6.93 -17.02 -8.32
CA PHE A 24 6.41 -15.66 -8.14
C PHE A 24 7.19 -14.86 -7.09
N THR A 25 7.58 -15.51 -5.99
CA THR A 25 8.43 -14.91 -4.96
C THR A 25 9.82 -14.55 -5.52
N ASN A 26 10.40 -15.40 -6.36
CA ASN A 26 11.65 -15.10 -7.05
C ASN A 26 11.50 -13.89 -7.98
N LEU A 27 10.43 -13.82 -8.76
CA LEU A 27 10.14 -12.65 -9.60
C LEU A 27 9.98 -11.37 -8.77
N LEU A 28 9.27 -11.42 -7.65
CA LEU A 28 9.13 -10.28 -6.74
C LEU A 28 10.48 -9.82 -6.16
N ALA A 29 11.38 -10.75 -5.86
CA ALA A 29 12.69 -10.43 -5.33
C ALA A 29 13.60 -9.71 -6.33
N HIS A 30 13.39 -9.95 -7.63
CA HIS A 30 14.22 -9.41 -8.71
C HIS A 30 13.56 -8.31 -9.53
N CYS A 31 12.33 -7.92 -9.23
CA CYS A 31 11.64 -6.86 -9.95
C CYS A 31 12.23 -5.47 -9.63
N ASP A 32 12.17 -4.59 -10.62
CA ASP A 32 12.50 -3.18 -10.47
C ASP A 32 11.38 -2.40 -9.73
N GLN A 33 11.54 -1.08 -9.66
CA GLN A 33 10.55 -0.18 -9.04
C GLN A 33 9.19 -0.14 -9.77
N HIS A 34 9.12 -0.61 -11.00
CA HIS A 34 7.91 -0.66 -11.85
C HIS A 34 7.28 -2.05 -11.88
N GLY A 35 7.87 -3.03 -11.18
CA GLY A 35 7.44 -4.42 -11.18
C GLY A 35 7.87 -5.19 -12.44
N ILE A 36 8.89 -4.72 -13.13
CA ILE A 36 9.46 -5.34 -14.31
C ILE A 36 10.58 -6.29 -13.90
N VAL A 37 10.57 -7.49 -14.44
CA VAL A 37 11.60 -8.53 -14.26
C VAL A 37 12.15 -8.92 -15.61
N ASP A 38 13.38 -8.53 -15.92
CA ASP A 38 14.07 -8.96 -17.13
C ASP A 38 15.02 -10.13 -16.80
N LYS A 39 14.45 -11.31 -16.64
CA LYS A 39 15.17 -12.51 -16.22
C LYS A 39 14.77 -13.73 -17.03
N HIS A 40 15.77 -14.50 -17.46
CA HIS A 40 15.51 -15.73 -18.22
C HIS A 40 15.06 -16.87 -17.27
N PHE A 41 14.13 -17.72 -17.72
CA PHE A 41 13.58 -18.83 -16.94
C PHE A 41 14.65 -19.83 -16.46
N LYS A 42 15.80 -19.94 -17.14
CA LYS A 42 16.92 -20.78 -16.70
C LYS A 42 17.52 -20.26 -15.38
N ALA A 43 17.72 -18.96 -15.26
CA ALA A 43 18.22 -18.35 -14.04
C ALA A 43 17.23 -18.51 -12.88
N ILE A 44 15.92 -18.39 -13.15
CA ILE A 44 14.88 -18.67 -12.15
C ILE A 44 14.96 -20.13 -11.70
N ALA A 45 15.20 -21.08 -12.61
CA ALA A 45 15.32 -22.49 -12.27
C ALA A 45 16.54 -22.76 -11.36
N GLU A 46 17.67 -22.14 -11.67
CA GLU A 46 18.90 -22.26 -10.88
C GLU A 46 18.73 -21.71 -9.46
N GLU A 47 18.08 -20.53 -9.31
CA GLU A 47 17.87 -19.90 -8.01
C GLU A 47 16.79 -20.57 -7.16
N THR A 48 15.75 -21.08 -7.78
CA THR A 48 14.64 -21.74 -7.08
C THR A 48 14.90 -23.22 -6.80
N GLY A 49 15.90 -23.82 -7.46
CA GLY A 49 16.15 -25.27 -7.40
C GLY A 49 15.11 -26.12 -8.13
N LEU A 50 14.18 -25.47 -8.87
CA LEU A 50 13.18 -26.18 -9.66
C LEU A 50 13.74 -26.60 -11.02
N SER A 51 13.22 -27.70 -11.57
CA SER A 51 13.54 -28.05 -12.95
C SER A 51 12.99 -27.02 -13.94
N LYS A 52 13.65 -26.84 -15.08
CA LYS A 52 13.23 -25.90 -16.14
C LYS A 52 11.79 -26.14 -16.60
N VAL A 53 11.34 -27.39 -16.59
CA VAL A 53 9.96 -27.77 -16.95
C VAL A 53 8.96 -27.26 -15.91
N ARG A 54 9.26 -27.41 -14.62
CA ARG A 54 8.42 -26.93 -13.52
C ARG A 54 8.33 -25.40 -13.52
N VAL A 55 9.45 -24.71 -13.72
CA VAL A 55 9.46 -23.24 -13.83
C VAL A 55 8.60 -22.75 -15.00
N ARG A 56 8.72 -23.37 -16.18
CA ARG A 56 7.88 -23.00 -17.33
C ARG A 56 6.39 -23.23 -17.06
N LYS A 57 6.02 -24.36 -16.44
CA LYS A 57 4.63 -24.63 -16.05
C LYS A 57 4.11 -23.57 -15.07
N ALA A 58 4.90 -23.22 -14.07
CA ALA A 58 4.55 -22.19 -13.09
C ALA A 58 4.38 -20.80 -13.76
N ILE A 59 5.28 -20.43 -14.68
CA ILE A 59 5.16 -19.18 -15.45
C ILE A 59 3.88 -19.16 -16.25
N VAL A 60 3.57 -20.21 -17.02
CA VAL A 60 2.33 -20.31 -17.79
C VAL A 60 1.09 -20.19 -16.88
N ALA A 61 1.12 -20.85 -15.72
CA ALA A 61 0.03 -20.73 -14.76
C ALA A 61 -0.14 -19.31 -14.20
N LEU A 62 0.96 -18.58 -13.98
CA LEU A 62 0.94 -17.19 -13.52
C LEU A 62 0.52 -16.19 -14.62
N GLU A 63 0.77 -16.50 -15.88
CA GLU A 63 0.32 -15.74 -17.05
C GLU A 63 -1.16 -16.01 -17.40
N SER A 64 -1.71 -17.13 -16.94
CA SER A 64 -3.08 -17.52 -17.27
C SER A 64 -4.11 -16.68 -16.53
N PRO A 65 -5.28 -16.39 -17.15
CA PRO A 65 -6.41 -15.76 -16.48
C PRO A 65 -6.85 -16.52 -15.24
N ASP A 66 -7.13 -15.79 -14.16
CA ASP A 66 -7.58 -16.35 -12.89
C ASP A 66 -8.89 -15.64 -12.45
N PRO A 67 -10.07 -16.21 -12.78
CA PRO A 67 -11.35 -15.60 -12.46
C PRO A 67 -11.64 -15.51 -10.96
N GLU A 68 -10.96 -16.31 -10.14
CA GLU A 68 -11.07 -16.27 -8.68
C GLU A 68 -10.08 -15.29 -8.05
N SER A 69 -9.28 -14.60 -8.88
CA SER A 69 -8.33 -13.60 -8.41
C SER A 69 -9.05 -12.42 -7.75
N ARG A 70 -8.53 -11.94 -6.61
CA ARG A 70 -9.02 -10.72 -5.94
C ARG A 70 -8.78 -9.44 -6.76
N SER A 71 -7.98 -9.50 -7.79
CA SER A 71 -7.63 -8.37 -8.63
C SER A 71 -8.16 -8.63 -10.03
N PRO A 72 -9.13 -7.83 -10.52
CA PRO A 72 -9.71 -8.02 -11.85
C PRO A 72 -8.80 -7.53 -12.98
N GLU A 73 -7.70 -6.87 -12.66
CA GLU A 73 -6.76 -6.35 -13.65
C GLU A 73 -6.17 -7.47 -14.50
N MET A 74 -6.16 -7.29 -15.83
CA MET A 74 -5.65 -8.25 -16.79
C MET A 74 -6.26 -9.67 -16.60
N ASP A 75 -7.57 -9.74 -16.42
CA ASP A 75 -8.31 -10.99 -16.20
C ASP A 75 -7.81 -11.84 -15.02
N GLY A 76 -7.22 -11.19 -14.04
CA GLY A 76 -6.68 -11.83 -12.84
C GLY A 76 -5.30 -12.46 -13.00
N CYS A 77 -4.63 -12.29 -14.15
CA CYS A 77 -3.25 -12.74 -14.36
C CYS A 77 -2.31 -12.13 -13.32
N ARG A 78 -1.30 -12.86 -12.91
CA ARG A 78 -0.30 -12.39 -11.94
C ARG A 78 0.85 -11.68 -12.62
N ILE A 79 1.25 -12.15 -13.77
CA ILE A 79 2.33 -11.61 -14.58
C ILE A 79 1.90 -11.54 -16.04
N VAL A 80 2.43 -10.58 -16.77
CA VAL A 80 2.25 -10.45 -18.21
C VAL A 80 3.62 -10.30 -18.89
N LYS A 81 3.77 -10.82 -20.09
CA LYS A 81 4.99 -10.63 -20.88
C LYS A 81 5.15 -9.16 -21.22
N ILE A 82 6.39 -8.66 -21.15
CA ILE A 82 6.71 -7.30 -21.57
C ILE A 82 6.70 -7.21 -23.09
N ASP A 83 7.20 -8.26 -23.74
CA ASP A 83 7.36 -8.31 -25.18
C ASP A 83 6.92 -9.69 -25.68
N ALA A 84 5.99 -9.71 -26.63
CA ALA A 84 5.51 -10.96 -27.25
C ALA A 84 6.61 -11.73 -28.02
N HIS A 85 7.63 -11.03 -28.52
CA HIS A 85 8.76 -11.63 -29.24
C HIS A 85 9.72 -12.39 -28.32
N ARG A 86 9.83 -11.98 -27.06
CA ARG A 86 10.76 -12.58 -26.09
C ARG A 86 10.10 -13.72 -25.32
N VAL A 87 10.86 -14.76 -25.03
CA VAL A 87 10.43 -15.87 -24.16
C VAL A 87 10.71 -15.62 -22.67
N TRP A 88 11.22 -14.43 -22.33
CA TRP A 88 11.53 -13.98 -20.98
C TRP A 88 11.21 -12.48 -20.82
N GLY A 89 11.15 -12.03 -19.61
CA GLY A 89 10.78 -10.66 -19.26
C GLY A 89 9.29 -10.55 -18.96
N TRP A 90 8.97 -10.23 -17.70
CA TRP A 90 7.60 -10.14 -17.21
C TRP A 90 7.38 -8.86 -16.41
N LYS A 91 6.15 -8.38 -16.46
CA LYS A 91 5.65 -7.35 -15.58
C LYS A 91 4.68 -7.96 -14.59
N ILE A 92 4.87 -7.65 -13.31
CA ILE A 92 3.96 -8.06 -12.24
C ILE A 92 2.78 -7.09 -12.22
N VAL A 93 1.56 -7.60 -12.48
CA VAL A 93 0.36 -6.78 -12.72
C VAL A 93 0.04 -5.87 -11.54
N ASN A 94 0.01 -6.40 -10.33
CA ASN A 94 -0.43 -5.67 -9.13
C ASN A 94 0.70 -5.03 -8.31
N TYR A 95 1.91 -4.96 -8.86
CA TYR A 95 3.09 -4.51 -8.11
C TYR A 95 2.93 -3.09 -7.55
N GLY A 96 2.43 -2.15 -8.35
CA GLY A 96 2.24 -0.76 -7.95
C GLY A 96 1.28 -0.61 -6.76
N LYS A 97 0.18 -1.37 -6.76
CA LYS A 97 -0.80 -1.39 -5.67
C LYS A 97 -0.16 -1.85 -4.35
N TYR A 98 0.55 -2.97 -4.37
CA TYR A 98 1.21 -3.51 -3.17
C TYR A 98 2.38 -2.64 -2.71
N ARG A 99 3.08 -1.99 -3.62
CA ARG A 99 4.12 -1.03 -3.29
C ARG A 99 3.57 0.21 -2.58
N SER A 100 2.42 0.74 -3.00
CA SER A 100 1.79 1.89 -2.35
C SER A 100 1.33 1.59 -0.92
N ILE A 101 0.77 0.41 -0.68
CA ILE A 101 0.41 -0.07 0.68
C ILE A 101 1.65 -0.14 1.57
N ARG A 102 2.77 -0.64 1.04
CA ARG A 102 4.04 -0.69 1.78
C ARG A 102 4.53 0.69 2.19
N ASN A 103 4.51 1.65 1.25
CA ASN A 103 4.95 3.01 1.54
C ASN A 103 4.06 3.69 2.59
N GLU A 104 2.79 3.37 2.63
CA GLU A 104 1.87 3.90 3.62
C GLU A 104 2.12 3.30 5.02
N ASP A 105 2.37 2.01 5.12
CA ASP A 105 2.73 1.36 6.38
C ASP A 105 4.04 1.90 6.95
N ASP A 106 5.07 2.03 6.10
CA ASP A 106 6.36 2.62 6.48
C ASP A 106 6.18 4.07 6.95
N ARG A 107 5.31 4.85 6.29
CA ARG A 107 4.98 6.23 6.69
C ARG A 107 4.27 6.28 8.03
N ARG A 108 3.31 5.39 8.26
CA ARG A 108 2.59 5.29 9.54
C ARG A 108 3.55 4.97 10.68
N GLU A 109 4.47 4.03 10.47
CA GLU A 109 5.48 3.66 11.45
C GLU A 109 6.45 4.80 11.74
N GLN A 110 6.94 5.49 10.72
CA GLN A 110 7.78 6.68 10.88
C GLN A 110 7.07 7.79 11.68
N ASN A 111 5.79 8.03 11.38
CA ASN A 111 4.99 9.00 12.12
C ASN A 111 4.79 8.58 13.58
N ARG A 112 4.55 7.30 13.84
CA ARG A 112 4.45 6.76 15.21
C ARG A 112 5.74 6.99 16.00
N LEU A 113 6.87 6.62 15.42
CA LEU A 113 8.19 6.81 16.03
C LEU A 113 8.53 8.31 16.24
N ALA A 114 8.16 9.17 15.30
CA ALA A 114 8.34 10.61 15.43
C ALA A 114 7.51 11.18 16.58
N GLN A 115 6.25 10.78 16.71
CA GLN A 115 5.38 11.17 17.82
C GLN A 115 5.91 10.68 19.18
N GLU A 116 6.41 9.45 19.25
CA GLU A 116 7.00 8.89 20.46
C GLU A 116 8.24 9.67 20.89
N ARG A 117 9.14 9.99 19.95
CA ARG A 117 10.31 10.84 20.21
C ARG A 117 9.92 12.25 20.65
N TRP A 118 8.86 12.80 20.08
CA TRP A 118 8.34 14.11 20.50
C TRP A 118 7.79 14.07 21.92
N ARG A 119 6.95 13.09 22.27
CA ARG A 119 6.44 12.89 23.64
C ARG A 119 7.58 12.75 24.64
N ASN A 120 8.54 11.89 24.39
CA ASN A 120 9.67 11.65 25.29
C ASN A 120 10.51 12.91 25.52
N ARG A 121 10.70 13.75 24.49
CA ARG A 121 11.38 15.04 24.63
C ARG A 121 10.59 16.06 25.47
N HIS A 122 9.27 16.04 25.40
CA HIS A 122 8.44 16.99 26.13
C HIS A 122 8.21 16.56 27.58
N VAL A 123 8.10 15.26 27.84
CA VAL A 123 8.03 14.72 29.20
C VAL A 123 9.31 15.02 29.97
N SER A 124 10.49 14.91 29.36
CA SER A 124 11.76 15.24 30.01
C SER A 124 11.91 16.75 30.34
N LYS A 125 11.23 17.63 29.61
CA LYS A 125 11.24 19.05 29.89
C LYS A 125 10.30 19.44 31.03
N VAL A 126 9.21 18.70 31.24
CA VAL A 126 8.23 18.96 32.31
C VAL A 126 8.75 18.52 33.70
N SER A 127 9.65 17.51 33.73
CA SER A 127 10.21 17.02 35.01
C SER A 127 11.27 17.90 35.64
N HIS A 128 11.71 18.99 34.99
CA HIS A 128 12.70 19.95 35.53
C HIS A 128 12.15 21.36 35.71
N GLY A 129 10.84 21.56 35.63
CA GLY A 129 10.17 22.83 35.82
C GLY A 129 9.43 22.85 37.14
N LYS A 130 9.81 23.81 38.02
CA LYS A 130 9.11 24.27 39.21
C LYS A 130 7.59 24.27 39.04
N PRO A 131 6.77 23.94 40.07
CA PRO A 131 5.31 23.97 39.93
C PRO A 131 4.85 25.37 39.53
N PRO A 132 4.02 25.52 38.49
CA PRO A 132 3.49 26.82 38.14
C PRO A 132 2.49 27.24 39.21
N SER A 133 2.78 28.39 39.86
CA SER A 133 1.80 29.16 40.56
C SER A 133 0.65 29.55 39.62
N ALA A 134 -0.56 29.41 40.09
CA ALA A 134 -1.82 29.69 39.45
C ALA A 134 -1.80 30.88 38.45
N GLN A 135 -2.07 30.63 37.21
CA GLN A 135 -2.67 31.53 36.22
C GLN A 135 -3.37 30.70 35.14
N GLY A 136 -4.58 30.30 35.42
CA GLY A 136 -5.45 29.55 34.54
C GLY A 136 -6.49 30.45 33.88
N GLU A 137 -6.11 31.32 32.95
CA GLU A 137 -7.10 32.09 32.17
C GLU A 137 -6.83 32.11 30.66
N GLY A 138 -5.70 31.58 30.19
CA GLY A 138 -5.34 31.60 28.76
C GLY A 138 -5.75 30.38 27.92
N GLU A 139 -6.06 29.22 28.53
CA GLU A 139 -6.35 27.99 27.79
C GLU A 139 -7.83 27.87 27.37
N ALA A 140 -8.75 28.45 28.12
CA ALA A 140 -10.17 28.42 27.80
C ALA A 140 -10.53 29.23 26.53
N GLU A 141 -9.85 30.33 26.27
CA GLU A 141 -10.08 31.16 25.08
C GLU A 141 -9.57 30.46 23.79
N GLY A 142 -8.47 29.73 23.86
CA GLY A 142 -7.92 29.00 22.72
C GLY A 142 -8.77 27.82 22.26
N GLU A 143 -9.43 27.11 23.17
CA GLU A 143 -10.36 26.03 22.83
C GLU A 143 -11.70 26.56 22.34
N ALA A 144 -12.20 27.65 22.89
CA ALA A 144 -13.42 28.29 22.41
C ALA A 144 -13.28 28.85 20.99
N LEU A 145 -12.13 29.42 20.63
CA LEU A 145 -11.83 29.89 19.28
C LEU A 145 -11.74 28.73 18.26
N LYS A 146 -11.11 27.61 18.64
CA LYS A 146 -11.03 26.41 17.78
C LYS A 146 -12.39 25.76 17.57
N SER A 147 -13.22 25.68 18.61
CA SER A 147 -14.56 25.12 18.51
C SER A 147 -15.49 25.98 17.65
N LYS A 148 -15.39 27.31 17.74
CA LYS A 148 -16.12 28.26 16.91
C LYS A 148 -15.72 28.17 15.44
N ALA A 149 -14.43 28.11 15.14
CA ALA A 149 -13.93 27.95 13.77
C ALA A 149 -14.39 26.60 13.13
N LEU A 150 -14.49 25.55 13.93
CA LEU A 150 -14.97 24.23 13.45
C LEU A 150 -16.48 24.24 13.19
N ALA A 151 -17.26 24.96 14.00
CA ALA A 151 -18.70 25.14 13.82
C ALA A 151 -18.99 25.97 12.56
N ASP A 152 -18.26 27.06 12.33
CA ASP A 152 -18.40 27.90 11.15
C ASP A 152 -18.06 27.17 9.85
N ARG A 153 -17.03 26.32 9.87
CA ARG A 153 -16.66 25.47 8.73
C ARG A 153 -17.74 24.43 8.41
N ARG A 154 -18.36 23.82 9.44
CA ARG A 154 -19.49 22.89 9.24
C ARG A 154 -20.70 23.58 8.64
N LYS A 155 -20.99 24.80 9.05
CA LYS A 155 -22.11 25.60 8.55
C LYS A 155 -21.91 25.95 7.08
N LEU A 156 -20.70 26.37 6.70
CA LEU A 156 -20.33 26.66 5.30
C LEU A 156 -20.48 25.43 4.39
N LEU A 157 -20.03 24.27 4.82
CA LEU A 157 -20.17 23.02 4.08
C LEU A 157 -21.63 22.60 3.91
N ALA A 158 -22.46 22.79 4.94
CA ALA A 158 -23.90 22.51 4.85
C ALA A 158 -24.62 23.44 3.88
N ASP A 159 -24.26 24.71 3.84
CA ASP A 159 -24.83 25.67 2.89
C ASP A 159 -24.39 25.40 1.45
N GLN A 160 -23.14 24.99 1.23
CA GLN A 160 -22.68 24.52 -0.09
C GLN A 160 -23.42 23.28 -0.57
N ALA A 161 -23.65 22.31 0.33
CA ALA A 161 -24.41 21.12 -0.01
C ALA A 161 -25.87 21.45 -0.38
N ARG A 162 -26.53 22.37 0.34
CA ARG A 162 -27.89 22.84 0.02
C ARG A 162 -27.97 23.53 -1.33
N GLN A 163 -26.96 24.37 -1.66
CA GLN A 163 -26.89 25.02 -2.98
C GLN A 163 -26.69 24.02 -4.13
N PHE A 164 -25.91 22.95 -3.88
CA PHE A 164 -25.70 21.89 -4.87
C PHE A 164 -26.99 21.11 -5.15
N VAL A 165 -27.75 20.77 -4.10
CA VAL A 165 -29.04 20.09 -4.23
C VAL A 165 -30.06 20.99 -4.94
N ALA A 166 -30.11 22.26 -4.57
CA ALA A 166 -31.03 23.25 -5.22
C ALA A 166 -30.72 23.45 -6.70
N LYS A 167 -29.45 23.36 -7.13
CA LYS A 167 -29.05 23.40 -8.56
C LYS A 167 -29.40 22.10 -9.29
N ALA A 168 -29.31 20.95 -8.63
CA ALA A 168 -29.61 19.65 -9.24
C ALA A 168 -31.12 19.46 -9.47
N THR A 169 -31.98 20.08 -8.65
CA THR A 169 -33.45 20.00 -8.78
C THR A 169 -34.05 21.04 -9.75
N ARG A 170 -33.25 21.95 -10.30
CA ARG A 170 -33.71 22.97 -11.23
C ARG A 170 -33.45 22.68 -12.72
N LYS A 171 -33.09 21.43 -13.06
CA LYS A 171 -32.94 21.05 -14.48
C LYS A 171 -34.26 20.42 -14.96
N PRO A 172 -34.92 21.07 -15.97
CA PRO A 172 -36.14 20.52 -16.59
C PRO A 172 -35.82 19.26 -17.38
#